data_ed1ae6eaffc69f607233045f62a5c005
#
_entry.id   ed1ae6eaffc69f607233045f62a5c005
#
_cell.length_a   1.000
_cell.length_b   1.000
_cell.length_c   1.000
_cell.angle_alpha   90.00
_cell.angle_beta   90.00
_cell.angle_gamma   90.00
#
_symmetry.space_group_name_H-M   'P 1'
#
loop_
_entity.id
_entity.type
_entity.pdbx_description
1 polymer ?
#
loop_
_entity_poly.entity_id
_entity_poly.type
_entity_poly.pdbx_seq_one_letter_code
_entity_poly.pdbx_strand_id
1 'polypeptide(L)'
;FFEIEDKFFEKKILYFCKKKSLKVNQIKTPMFLINRDEFKDYLSKNKRPFMANFYKIVRTKTNLLMNKNGTPKGNKWSFDEDNRKKIPKEIKIPAISKIKETKNTTVLKKFIESNFKDHPGDTKNFWFPTTRKDANKWLDEFMKERIKLFGDYEDAVTDKSNTVFHSALSPLINLGLLTPEEIIEKLRKVEGKIPMN
;
A
#
# COMPACT_ATOMS: atom_id res chain seq x y z
N PHE A 1 -20.58 6.42 10.10
CA PHE A 1 -19.72 5.66 9.17
C PHE A 1 -18.36 6.35 9.02
N PHE A 2 -17.37 5.62 8.56
CA PHE A 2 -16.09 6.19 8.18
C PHE A 2 -16.23 7.03 6.90
N GLU A 3 -15.36 8.04 6.76
CA GLU A 3 -15.24 8.81 5.53
C GLU A 3 -15.03 7.86 4.34
N ILE A 4 -15.86 8.02 3.32
CA ILE A 4 -15.88 7.13 2.15
C ILE A 4 -14.94 7.71 1.10
N GLU A 5 -14.09 6.88 0.53
CA GLU A 5 -13.08 7.27 -0.44
C GLU A 5 -13.67 7.61 -1.81
N ASP A 6 -14.82 7.00 -2.13
CA ASP A 6 -15.55 7.24 -3.38
C ASP A 6 -16.71 8.22 -3.18
N LYS A 7 -16.66 9.36 -3.88
CA LYS A 7 -17.69 10.40 -3.80
C LYS A 7 -19.08 9.96 -4.28
N PHE A 8 -19.17 8.99 -5.17
CA PHE A 8 -20.45 8.50 -5.65
C PHE A 8 -21.17 7.71 -4.55
N PHE A 9 -20.46 6.80 -3.88
CA PHE A 9 -21.00 6.08 -2.74
C PHE A 9 -21.31 7.00 -1.56
N GLU A 10 -20.45 7.95 -1.26
CA GLU A 10 -20.68 8.95 -0.23
C GLU A 10 -22.00 9.70 -0.46
N LYS A 11 -22.21 10.22 -1.67
CA LYS A 11 -23.47 10.90 -2.04
C LYS A 11 -24.69 10.00 -1.87
N LYS A 12 -24.60 8.73 -2.28
CA LYS A 12 -25.69 7.75 -2.11
C LYS A 12 -26.04 7.52 -0.65
N ILE A 13 -25.03 7.34 0.21
CA ILE A 13 -25.24 7.10 1.64
C ILE A 13 -25.83 8.34 2.30
N LEU A 14 -25.29 9.53 2.03
CA LEU A 14 -25.80 10.78 2.58
C LEU A 14 -27.26 11.05 2.11
N TYR A 15 -27.56 10.80 0.85
CA TYR A 15 -28.93 10.90 0.34
C TYR A 15 -29.87 9.93 1.06
N PHE A 16 -29.48 8.67 1.23
CA PHE A 16 -30.26 7.68 1.98
C PHE A 16 -30.49 8.11 3.43
N CYS A 17 -29.46 8.57 4.11
CA CYS A 17 -29.56 9.04 5.50
C CYS A 17 -30.53 10.23 5.60
N LYS A 18 -30.42 11.20 4.68
CA LYS A 18 -31.35 12.35 4.61
C LYS A 18 -32.80 11.89 4.38
N LYS A 19 -33.03 10.98 3.40
CA LYS A 19 -34.36 10.44 3.09
C LYS A 19 -35.00 9.72 4.27
N LYS A 20 -34.19 9.09 5.12
CA LYS A 20 -34.64 8.35 6.31
C LYS A 20 -34.55 9.15 7.61
N SER A 21 -34.22 10.44 7.55
CA SER A 21 -34.04 11.32 8.72
C SER A 21 -33.04 10.74 9.75
N LEU A 22 -32.01 10.04 9.27
CA LEU A 22 -30.98 9.44 10.12
C LEU A 22 -29.91 10.48 10.49
N LYS A 23 -29.54 10.50 11.77
CA LYS A 23 -28.39 11.29 12.23
C LYS A 23 -27.09 10.68 11.65
N VAL A 24 -26.31 11.52 10.99
CA VAL A 24 -25.03 11.10 10.38
C VAL A 24 -23.88 11.53 11.27
N ASN A 25 -23.02 10.58 11.60
CA ASN A 25 -21.71 10.83 12.20
C ASN A 25 -20.64 10.25 11.27
N GLN A 26 -19.84 11.12 10.65
CA GLN A 26 -18.75 10.75 9.76
C GLN A 26 -17.43 10.80 10.51
N ILE A 27 -16.73 9.67 10.55
CA ILE A 27 -15.45 9.48 11.23
C ILE A 27 -14.34 9.48 10.17
N LYS A 28 -13.19 10.07 10.48
CA LYS A 28 -12.03 10.05 9.58
C LYS A 28 -11.61 8.62 9.26
N THR A 29 -11.35 8.37 7.98
CA THR A 29 -10.90 7.03 7.55
C THR A 29 -9.47 6.74 7.99
N PRO A 30 -9.15 5.53 8.45
CA PRO A 30 -7.78 5.10 8.70
C PRO A 30 -7.02 4.72 7.43
N MET A 31 -7.67 4.78 6.25
CA MET A 31 -7.11 4.34 4.98
C MET A 31 -6.12 5.33 4.36
N PHE A 32 -5.97 6.53 4.94
CA PHE A 32 -5.03 7.54 4.50
C PHE A 32 -4.30 8.17 5.70
N LEU A 33 -3.00 8.44 5.53
CA LEU A 33 -2.20 9.19 6.52
C LEU A 33 -2.59 10.67 6.58
N ILE A 34 -3.19 11.17 5.52
CA ILE A 34 -3.62 12.55 5.35
C ILE A 34 -5.12 12.57 5.08
N ASN A 35 -5.86 13.38 5.84
CA ASN A 35 -7.29 13.53 5.66
C ASN A 35 -7.64 14.51 4.54
N ARG A 36 -8.92 14.56 4.14
CA ARG A 36 -9.42 15.42 3.07
C ARG A 36 -9.23 16.90 3.33
N ASP A 37 -9.33 17.35 4.59
CA ASP A 37 -9.20 18.77 4.90
C ASP A 37 -7.76 19.24 4.75
N GLU A 38 -6.79 18.40 5.11
CA GLU A 38 -5.37 18.66 4.90
C GLU A 38 -5.00 18.72 3.41
N PHE A 39 -5.60 17.86 2.60
CA PHE A 39 -5.42 17.92 1.16
C PHE A 39 -6.08 19.15 0.54
N LYS A 40 -7.27 19.54 1.00
CA LYS A 40 -7.93 20.79 0.59
C LYS A 40 -7.08 22.02 0.95
N ASP A 41 -6.51 22.04 2.16
CA ASP A 41 -5.61 23.12 2.58
C ASP A 41 -4.39 23.22 1.67
N TYR A 42 -3.77 22.10 1.30
CA TYR A 42 -2.70 22.07 0.31
C TYR A 42 -3.16 22.64 -1.04
N LEU A 43 -4.32 22.23 -1.56
CA LEU A 43 -4.85 22.71 -2.83
C LEU A 43 -5.17 24.21 -2.81
N SER A 44 -5.68 24.73 -1.68
CA SER A 44 -5.99 26.15 -1.54
C SER A 44 -4.77 27.07 -1.63
N LYS A 45 -3.60 26.55 -1.24
CA LYS A 45 -2.32 27.27 -1.23
C LYS A 45 -1.50 27.09 -2.52
N ASN A 46 -1.94 26.23 -3.43
CA ASN A 46 -1.18 25.88 -4.64
C ASN A 46 -2.05 26.00 -5.88
N LYS A 47 -1.64 26.81 -6.85
CA LYS A 47 -2.37 26.98 -8.13
C LYS A 47 -2.54 25.66 -8.90
N ARG A 48 -1.56 24.76 -8.79
CA ARG A 48 -1.58 23.42 -9.41
C ARG A 48 -1.10 22.39 -8.39
N PRO A 49 -1.83 21.27 -8.23
CA PRO A 49 -1.34 20.16 -7.42
C PRO A 49 -0.09 19.56 -8.05
N PHE A 50 0.93 19.34 -7.23
CA PHE A 50 2.16 18.68 -7.66
C PHE A 50 2.57 17.65 -6.62
N MET A 51 2.59 16.37 -7.02
CA MET A 51 2.77 15.24 -6.10
C MET A 51 4.06 15.35 -5.28
N ALA A 52 5.18 15.73 -5.88
CA ALA A 52 6.44 15.85 -5.14
C ALA A 52 6.38 16.89 -4.01
N ASN A 53 5.65 18.00 -4.20
CA ASN A 53 5.47 19.01 -3.15
C ASN A 53 4.57 18.50 -2.03
N PHE A 54 3.47 17.85 -2.39
CA PHE A 54 2.57 17.23 -1.41
C PHE A 54 3.28 16.13 -0.62
N TYR A 55 4.04 15.27 -1.30
CA TYR A 55 4.86 14.24 -0.66
C TYR A 55 5.83 14.81 0.39
N LYS A 56 6.51 15.92 0.10
CA LYS A 56 7.39 16.59 1.07
C LYS A 56 6.63 17.02 2.32
N ILE A 57 5.43 17.60 2.15
CA ILE A 57 4.57 18.03 3.26
C ILE A 57 4.18 16.81 4.12
N VAL A 58 3.72 15.73 3.47
CA VAL A 58 3.31 14.50 4.17
C VAL A 58 4.50 13.87 4.91
N ARG A 59 5.66 13.75 4.25
CA ARG A 59 6.87 13.20 4.84
C ARG A 59 7.34 14.00 6.05
N THR A 60 7.33 15.33 5.95
CA THR A 60 7.66 16.22 7.07
C THR A 60 6.67 16.08 8.22
N LYS A 61 5.36 16.06 7.93
CA LYS A 61 4.31 15.92 8.92
C LYS A 61 4.38 14.58 9.66
N THR A 62 4.58 13.50 8.95
CA THR A 62 4.69 12.15 9.53
C THR A 62 6.04 11.90 10.19
N ASN A 63 7.00 12.82 10.00
CA ASN A 63 8.38 12.69 10.47
C ASN A 63 9.03 11.35 10.05
N LEU A 64 8.70 10.88 8.81
CA LEU A 64 9.20 9.60 8.30
C LEU A 64 10.51 9.81 7.54
N LEU A 65 11.56 9.11 7.96
CA LEU A 65 12.90 9.22 7.38
C LEU A 65 13.40 10.68 7.35
N MET A 66 13.18 11.40 8.45
CA MET A 66 13.63 12.78 8.63
C MET A 66 14.75 12.86 9.69
N ASN A 67 15.66 13.79 9.50
CA ASN A 67 16.66 14.17 10.49
C ASN A 67 16.04 15.12 11.53
N LYS A 68 16.67 15.26 12.70
CA LYS A 68 16.22 16.18 13.75
C LYS A 68 16.17 17.65 13.32
N ASN A 69 16.98 18.04 12.34
CA ASN A 69 17.02 19.39 11.77
C ASN A 69 15.97 19.63 10.66
N GLY A 70 15.03 18.68 10.44
CA GLY A 70 13.98 18.81 9.43
C GLY A 70 14.41 18.49 7.99
N THR A 71 15.64 18.04 7.77
CA THR A 71 16.09 17.60 6.44
C THR A 71 15.75 16.11 6.22
N PRO A 72 15.54 15.66 4.96
CA PRO A 72 15.33 14.25 4.70
C PRO A 72 16.60 13.43 4.98
N LYS A 73 16.46 12.24 5.55
CA LYS A 73 17.57 11.29 5.63
C LYS A 73 18.06 10.95 4.23
N GLY A 74 19.37 10.75 4.09
CA GLY A 74 20.01 10.55 2.79
C GLY A 74 20.12 11.82 1.94
N ASN A 75 19.78 13.01 2.50
CA ASN A 75 19.83 14.30 1.83
C ASN A 75 19.01 14.40 0.51
N LYS A 76 18.13 13.45 0.26
CA LYS A 76 17.29 13.35 -0.95
C LYS A 76 15.84 13.12 -0.56
N TRP A 77 14.90 13.82 -1.20
CA TRP A 77 13.49 13.66 -0.92
C TRP A 77 12.90 12.38 -1.52
N SER A 78 13.40 11.95 -2.66
CA SER A 78 12.97 10.74 -3.34
C SER A 78 14.16 9.98 -3.90
N PHE A 79 14.10 8.66 -3.87
CA PHE A 79 15.06 7.72 -4.47
C PHE A 79 14.41 6.91 -5.61
N ASP A 80 13.27 7.33 -6.10
CA ASP A 80 12.47 6.65 -7.11
C ASP A 80 13.23 6.39 -8.44
N GLU A 81 14.22 7.22 -8.74
CA GLU A 81 15.09 7.04 -9.90
C GLU A 81 16.03 5.82 -9.80
N ASP A 82 16.26 5.34 -8.58
CA ASP A 82 17.26 4.32 -8.28
C ASP A 82 16.68 2.89 -8.16
N ASN A 83 15.35 2.69 -8.28
CA ASN A 83 14.63 1.47 -7.94
C ASN A 83 14.56 0.40 -9.04
N ARG A 84 15.19 0.62 -10.20
CA ARG A 84 15.15 -0.27 -11.38
C ARG A 84 16.53 -0.81 -11.76
N LYS A 85 17.42 -0.99 -10.79
CA LYS A 85 18.76 -1.52 -11.03
C LYS A 85 18.68 -2.96 -11.57
N LYS A 86 19.64 -3.35 -12.38
CA LYS A 86 19.77 -4.73 -12.83
C LYS A 86 20.14 -5.63 -11.65
N ILE A 87 19.37 -6.68 -11.41
CA ILE A 87 19.61 -7.61 -10.31
C ILE A 87 20.85 -8.45 -10.63
N PRO A 88 21.91 -8.41 -9.81
CA PRO A 88 23.07 -9.26 -9.96
C PRO A 88 22.70 -10.76 -9.84
N LYS A 89 23.45 -11.63 -10.51
CA LYS A 89 23.15 -13.07 -10.55
C LYS A 89 23.23 -13.75 -9.18
N GLU A 90 24.07 -13.24 -8.30
CA GLU A 90 24.31 -13.71 -6.94
C GLU A 90 23.20 -13.32 -5.97
N ILE A 91 22.37 -12.32 -6.29
CA ILE A 91 21.25 -11.93 -5.43
C ILE A 91 20.11 -12.93 -5.58
N LYS A 92 19.81 -13.60 -4.49
CA LYS A 92 18.67 -14.51 -4.41
C LYS A 92 17.38 -13.72 -4.19
N ILE A 93 16.45 -13.84 -5.13
CA ILE A 93 15.12 -13.27 -5.00
C ILE A 93 14.31 -14.10 -4.00
N PRO A 94 13.70 -13.47 -2.95
CA PRO A 94 12.91 -14.20 -1.98
C PRO A 94 11.68 -14.85 -2.64
N ALA A 95 11.41 -16.10 -2.30
CA ALA A 95 10.21 -16.79 -2.74
C ALA A 95 8.95 -16.14 -2.12
N ILE A 96 7.82 -16.29 -2.80
CA ILE A 96 6.51 -15.91 -2.27
C ILE A 96 6.07 -16.99 -1.28
N SER A 97 5.73 -16.58 -0.06
CA SER A 97 5.21 -17.52 0.93
C SER A 97 3.85 -18.04 0.53
N LYS A 98 3.68 -19.34 0.63
CA LYS A 98 2.38 -19.98 0.41
C LYS A 98 1.43 -19.65 1.56
N ILE A 99 0.31 -19.04 1.24
CA ILE A 99 -0.78 -18.78 2.17
C ILE A 99 -1.80 -19.90 2.04
N LYS A 100 -2.26 -20.41 3.18
CA LYS A 100 -3.30 -21.44 3.20
C LYS A 100 -4.61 -20.85 2.68
N GLU A 101 -5.18 -21.46 1.66
CA GLU A 101 -6.47 -21.05 1.13
C GLU A 101 -7.56 -21.14 2.18
N THR A 102 -8.42 -20.12 2.24
CA THR A 102 -9.63 -20.15 3.04
C THR A 102 -10.73 -20.90 2.30
N LYS A 103 -11.75 -21.37 3.02
CA LYS A 103 -12.94 -21.98 2.42
C LYS A 103 -13.57 -21.08 1.36
N ASN A 104 -13.65 -19.77 1.62
CA ASN A 104 -14.20 -18.78 0.69
C ASN A 104 -13.33 -18.66 -0.57
N THR A 105 -12.00 -18.62 -0.43
CA THR A 105 -11.07 -18.58 -1.57
C THR A 105 -11.30 -19.79 -2.48
N THR A 106 -11.39 -20.99 -1.92
CA THR A 106 -11.63 -22.22 -2.68
C THR A 106 -12.96 -22.17 -3.46
N VAL A 107 -14.03 -21.68 -2.84
CA VAL A 107 -15.34 -21.52 -3.51
C VAL A 107 -15.26 -20.51 -4.64
N LEU A 108 -14.64 -19.35 -4.39
CA LEU A 108 -14.51 -18.29 -5.39
C LEU A 108 -13.62 -18.70 -6.57
N LYS A 109 -12.55 -19.45 -6.36
CA LYS A 109 -11.72 -19.99 -7.45
C LYS A 109 -12.56 -20.83 -8.41
N LYS A 110 -13.36 -21.75 -7.89
CA LYS A 110 -14.27 -22.57 -8.71
C LYS A 110 -15.29 -21.72 -9.48
N PHE A 111 -15.86 -20.71 -8.82
CA PHE A 111 -16.78 -19.77 -9.46
C PHE A 111 -16.13 -19.02 -10.62
N ILE A 112 -14.91 -18.48 -10.41
CA ILE A 112 -14.16 -17.76 -11.45
C ILE A 112 -13.83 -18.68 -12.61
N GLU A 113 -13.32 -19.87 -12.36
CA GLU A 113 -12.98 -20.85 -13.39
C GLU A 113 -14.19 -21.29 -14.23
N SER A 114 -15.38 -21.33 -13.63
CA SER A 114 -16.61 -21.69 -14.34
C SER A 114 -17.20 -20.55 -15.16
N ASN A 115 -17.18 -19.32 -14.64
CA ASN A 115 -17.90 -18.19 -15.21
C ASN A 115 -17.04 -17.27 -16.06
N PHE A 116 -15.72 -17.31 -15.90
CA PHE A 116 -14.76 -16.41 -16.55
C PHE A 116 -13.65 -17.17 -17.30
N LYS A 117 -13.95 -18.39 -17.76
CA LYS A 117 -12.99 -19.27 -18.46
C LYS A 117 -12.36 -18.66 -19.71
N ASP A 118 -13.07 -17.72 -20.34
CA ASP A 118 -12.62 -17.03 -21.58
C ASP A 118 -11.80 -15.76 -21.28
N HIS A 119 -11.57 -15.43 -19.99
CA HIS A 119 -10.72 -14.32 -19.57
C HIS A 119 -9.27 -14.79 -19.43
N PRO A 120 -8.28 -13.90 -19.70
CA PRO A 120 -6.88 -14.25 -19.55
C PRO A 120 -6.51 -14.50 -18.09
N GLY A 121 -5.62 -15.47 -17.86
CA GLY A 121 -5.14 -15.87 -16.55
C GLY A 121 -5.85 -17.09 -15.96
N ASP A 122 -5.42 -17.50 -14.78
CA ASP A 122 -5.99 -18.60 -14.03
C ASP A 122 -5.95 -18.36 -12.50
N THR A 123 -6.64 -19.18 -11.73
CA THR A 123 -6.66 -19.05 -10.27
C THR A 123 -5.65 -19.96 -9.55
N LYS A 124 -4.89 -20.80 -10.28
CA LYS A 124 -4.02 -21.85 -9.69
C LYS A 124 -2.95 -21.26 -8.79
N ASN A 125 -2.35 -20.13 -9.24
CA ASN A 125 -1.24 -19.49 -8.55
C ASN A 125 -1.68 -18.27 -7.73
N PHE A 126 -2.95 -18.19 -7.33
CA PHE A 126 -3.41 -17.13 -6.45
C PHE A 126 -2.76 -17.25 -5.07
N TRP A 127 -2.03 -16.22 -4.65
CA TRP A 127 -1.21 -16.23 -3.44
C TRP A 127 -1.49 -15.07 -2.48
N PHE A 128 -2.31 -14.10 -2.88
CA PHE A 128 -2.58 -12.92 -2.05
C PHE A 128 -3.31 -13.28 -0.74
N PRO A 129 -2.93 -12.65 0.37
CA PRO A 129 -3.65 -12.74 1.63
C PRO A 129 -5.11 -12.31 1.48
N THR A 130 -6.03 -13.07 2.06
CA THR A 130 -7.46 -12.75 2.10
C THR A 130 -7.97 -12.56 3.53
N THR A 131 -7.08 -12.64 4.50
CA THR A 131 -7.38 -12.37 5.91
C THR A 131 -6.41 -11.34 6.47
N ARG A 132 -6.86 -10.58 7.46
CA ARG A 132 -6.01 -9.61 8.17
C ARG A 132 -4.79 -10.26 8.82
N LYS A 133 -4.94 -11.49 9.36
CA LYS A 133 -3.84 -12.27 9.93
C LYS A 133 -2.75 -12.56 8.90
N ASP A 134 -3.14 -13.03 7.72
CA ASP A 134 -2.19 -13.36 6.66
C ASP A 134 -1.60 -12.11 6.00
N ALA A 135 -2.37 -11.01 5.93
CA ALA A 135 -1.87 -9.72 5.47
C ALA A 135 -0.75 -9.17 6.39
N ASN A 136 -0.94 -9.27 7.71
CA ASN A 136 0.10 -8.91 8.67
C ASN A 136 1.35 -9.82 8.55
N LYS A 137 1.15 -11.12 8.35
CA LYS A 137 2.26 -12.05 8.12
C LYS A 137 3.03 -11.69 6.85
N TRP A 138 2.33 -11.36 5.76
CA TRP A 138 2.96 -10.90 4.53
C TRP A 138 3.77 -9.61 4.72
N LEU A 139 3.23 -8.66 5.48
CA LEU A 139 3.94 -7.43 5.83
C LEU A 139 5.20 -7.71 6.66
N ASP A 140 5.14 -8.64 7.62
CA ASP A 140 6.31 -9.06 8.40
C ASP A 140 7.39 -9.72 7.52
N GLU A 141 6.98 -10.55 6.57
CA GLU A 141 7.88 -11.17 5.61
C GLU A 141 8.53 -10.14 4.67
N PHE A 142 7.76 -9.16 4.18
CA PHE A 142 8.31 -8.05 3.41
C PHE A 142 9.39 -7.30 4.21
N MET A 143 9.11 -6.94 5.45
CA MET A 143 10.07 -6.24 6.32
C MET A 143 11.32 -7.06 6.62
N LYS A 144 11.24 -8.38 6.63
CA LYS A 144 12.36 -9.28 6.92
C LYS A 144 13.19 -9.60 5.67
N GLU A 145 12.52 -9.95 4.58
CA GLU A 145 13.16 -10.60 3.44
C GLU A 145 13.44 -9.63 2.26
N ARG A 146 12.64 -8.55 2.09
CA ARG A 146 12.68 -7.71 0.89
C ARG A 146 13.10 -6.27 1.14
N ILE A 147 12.76 -5.70 2.29
CA ILE A 147 12.92 -4.26 2.54
C ILE A 147 14.34 -3.74 2.33
N LYS A 148 15.36 -4.56 2.59
CA LYS A 148 16.78 -4.15 2.46
C LYS A 148 17.18 -3.87 1.00
N LEU A 149 16.55 -4.54 0.05
CA LEU A 149 16.83 -4.43 -1.37
C LEU A 149 15.67 -3.80 -2.16
N PHE A 150 14.65 -3.33 -1.42
CA PHE A 150 13.48 -2.67 -1.98
C PHE A 150 13.88 -1.42 -2.79
N GLY A 151 14.70 -0.54 -2.20
CA GLY A 151 15.10 0.71 -2.84
C GLY A 151 15.83 0.52 -4.17
N ASP A 152 16.62 -0.54 -4.31
CA ASP A 152 17.39 -0.82 -5.55
C ASP A 152 16.57 -1.56 -6.61
N TYR A 153 15.63 -2.41 -6.19
CA TYR A 153 15.03 -3.42 -7.08
C TYR A 153 13.50 -3.50 -6.98
N GLU A 154 12.82 -2.51 -6.44
CA GLU A 154 11.36 -2.52 -6.35
C GLU A 154 10.71 -2.80 -7.71
N ASP A 155 11.08 -2.01 -8.71
CA ASP A 155 10.56 -2.05 -10.08
C ASP A 155 11.50 -2.76 -11.06
N ALA A 156 12.47 -3.53 -10.56
CA ALA A 156 13.36 -4.32 -11.41
C ALA A 156 12.57 -5.41 -12.14
N VAL A 157 12.97 -5.70 -13.37
CA VAL A 157 12.33 -6.70 -14.22
C VAL A 157 13.23 -7.92 -14.41
N THR A 158 12.66 -9.12 -14.26
CA THR A 158 13.32 -10.40 -14.51
C THR A 158 12.30 -11.46 -14.92
N ASP A 159 12.74 -12.46 -15.65
CA ASP A 159 11.97 -13.67 -16.00
C ASP A 159 11.79 -14.66 -14.82
N LYS A 160 12.53 -14.45 -13.73
CA LYS A 160 12.57 -15.38 -12.58
C LYS A 160 11.48 -15.12 -11.54
N SER A 161 10.86 -13.94 -11.51
CA SER A 161 9.90 -13.57 -10.49
C SER A 161 9.00 -12.42 -10.96
N ASN A 162 7.72 -12.52 -10.68
CA ASN A 162 6.74 -11.44 -10.91
C ASN A 162 6.65 -10.45 -9.76
N THR A 163 7.36 -10.68 -8.65
CA THR A 163 7.27 -9.85 -7.44
C THR A 163 8.60 -9.20 -7.10
N VAL A 164 9.70 -9.87 -7.42
CA VAL A 164 11.07 -9.42 -7.15
C VAL A 164 11.20 -8.97 -5.68
N PHE A 165 11.52 -7.69 -5.44
CA PHE A 165 11.58 -7.08 -4.10
C PHE A 165 10.40 -6.17 -3.82
N HIS A 166 9.40 -6.09 -4.71
CA HIS A 166 8.21 -5.28 -4.53
C HIS A 166 7.42 -5.69 -3.27
N SER A 167 6.82 -4.71 -2.60
CA SER A 167 6.07 -4.96 -1.36
C SER A 167 4.77 -5.74 -1.58
N ALA A 168 4.12 -5.54 -2.74
CA ALA A 168 2.82 -6.11 -3.11
C ALA A 168 1.72 -5.86 -2.05
N LEU A 169 1.79 -4.72 -1.35
CA LEU A 169 0.84 -4.35 -0.28
C LEU A 169 -0.42 -3.66 -0.79
N SER A 170 -0.41 -3.14 -2.02
CA SER A 170 -1.52 -2.36 -2.57
C SER A 170 -2.89 -3.06 -2.49
N PRO A 171 -3.04 -4.35 -2.88
CA PRO A 171 -4.32 -5.05 -2.73
C PRO A 171 -4.78 -5.15 -1.28
N LEU A 172 -3.84 -5.31 -0.34
CA LEU A 172 -4.15 -5.46 1.08
C LEU A 172 -4.61 -4.14 1.70
N ILE A 173 -4.04 -3.03 1.26
CA ILE A 173 -4.47 -1.69 1.64
C ILE A 173 -5.84 -1.41 1.04
N ASN A 174 -6.03 -1.64 -0.28
CA ASN A 174 -7.31 -1.41 -0.95
C ASN A 174 -8.48 -2.17 -0.32
N LEU A 175 -8.23 -3.36 0.20
CA LEU A 175 -9.25 -4.18 0.86
C LEU A 175 -9.40 -3.86 2.36
N GLY A 176 -8.63 -2.92 2.90
CA GLY A 176 -8.64 -2.59 4.33
C GLY A 176 -8.09 -3.70 5.23
N LEU A 177 -7.33 -4.64 4.67
CA LEU A 177 -6.66 -5.69 5.45
C LEU A 177 -5.40 -5.16 6.16
N LEU A 178 -4.83 -4.07 5.67
CA LEU A 178 -3.78 -3.28 6.29
C LEU A 178 -4.12 -1.80 6.16
N THR A 179 -3.70 -1.01 7.13
CA THR A 179 -3.75 0.45 7.05
C THR A 179 -2.36 1.02 6.75
N PRO A 180 -2.27 2.19 6.11
CA PRO A 180 -0.99 2.87 5.91
C PRO A 180 -0.21 3.11 7.20
N GLU A 181 -0.91 3.44 8.30
CA GLU A 181 -0.28 3.66 9.60
C GLU A 181 0.41 2.40 10.13
N GLU A 182 -0.22 1.23 10.05
CA GLU A 182 0.39 -0.05 10.46
C GLU A 182 1.67 -0.36 9.69
N ILE A 183 1.70 -0.02 8.41
CA ILE A 183 2.90 -0.20 7.56
C ILE A 183 4.00 0.75 8.03
N ILE A 184 3.68 2.03 8.26
CA ILE A 184 4.62 3.04 8.74
C ILE A 184 5.17 2.68 10.12
N GLU A 185 4.33 2.19 11.03
CA GLU A 185 4.79 1.74 12.36
C GLU A 185 5.79 0.58 12.27
N LYS A 186 5.59 -0.37 11.35
CA LYS A 186 6.55 -1.44 11.12
C LYS A 186 7.84 -0.93 10.48
N LEU A 187 7.75 -0.01 9.52
CA LEU A 187 8.92 0.64 8.91
C LEU A 187 9.77 1.36 9.96
N ARG A 188 9.14 2.11 10.88
CA ARG A 188 9.87 2.80 11.97
C ARG A 188 10.73 1.86 12.82
N LYS A 189 10.29 0.63 13.03
CA LYS A 189 11.05 -0.38 13.80
C LYS A 189 12.32 -0.86 13.10
N VAL A 190 12.40 -0.72 11.80
CA VAL A 190 13.54 -1.15 10.98
C VAL A 190 14.30 0.00 10.31
N GLU A 191 13.83 1.23 10.45
CA GLU A 191 14.36 2.44 9.80
C GLU A 191 15.90 2.59 9.93
N GLY A 192 16.47 2.29 11.10
CA GLY A 192 17.93 2.34 11.33
C GLY A 192 18.72 1.15 10.80
N LYS A 193 18.06 0.15 10.21
CA LYS A 193 18.66 -1.13 9.78
C LYS A 193 18.57 -1.36 8.28
N ILE A 194 17.96 -0.44 7.56
CA ILE A 194 17.78 -0.51 6.11
C ILE A 194 18.60 0.57 5.41
N PRO A 195 19.11 0.29 4.20
CA PRO A 195 19.76 1.31 3.38
C PRO A 195 18.80 2.46 3.07
N MET A 196 19.37 3.62 2.70
CA MET A 196 18.62 4.83 2.34
C MET A 196 18.58 5.09 0.83
N ASN A 197 18.92 4.11 0.06
CA ASN A 197 18.83 4.10 -1.40
C ASN A 197 17.53 3.45 -1.84
#